data_4d97afcc763e928940eb099f4cd2b3b3
#
_entry.id   4d97afcc763e928940eb099f4cd2b3b3
#
_cell.length_a   1.000
_cell.length_b   1.000
_cell.length_c   1.000
_cell.angle_alpha   90.00
_cell.angle_beta   90.00
_cell.angle_gamma   90.00
#
_symmetry.space_group_name_H-M   'P 1'
#
loop_
_entity.id
_entity.type
_entity.pdbx_description
1 polymer ?
#
loop_
_entity_poly.entity_id
_entity_poly.type
_entity_poly.pdbx_seq_one_letter_code
_entity_poly.pdbx_strand_id
1 'polypeptide(L)'
;MPASHLIAMQGPFSEELNLAMIRQWNIACLVTKESGRAGGVDQKVSAAQKAGIAVLLIGRPQESEQSFPLEGLKAQLRDRWGICPQQEPKTNLPYFPLFVPLAGKRVQVFGAGKIAARRIRSLLGFGCTIEVIAPQLDESLEQDARQGRMVWHQRPWRPGDCEGDLVLAATDDHAVNRQIVQECRQKGILSNRCDCREDCDFYFPALVQAEGLTIGLCSNGEDHHKVKCAAAWLREAIAQREKKE
;
A
#
# COMPACT_ATOMS: atom_id res chain seq x y z
N MET A 1 -27.21 -38.21 2.55
CA MET A 1 -26.42 -39.29 1.93
C MET A 1 -25.66 -40.01 3.03
N PRO A 2 -25.67 -41.34 3.12
CA PRO A 2 -24.82 -42.06 4.07
C PRO A 2 -23.35 -41.80 3.77
N ALA A 3 -22.52 -41.67 4.82
CA ALA A 3 -21.07 -41.43 4.67
C ALA A 3 -20.34 -42.49 3.84
N SER A 4 -20.88 -43.71 3.81
CA SER A 4 -20.39 -44.84 2.99
C SER A 4 -20.52 -44.63 1.47
N HIS A 5 -21.29 -43.63 1.04
CA HIS A 5 -21.48 -43.29 -0.39
C HIS A 5 -20.74 -42.02 -0.80
N LEU A 6 -19.84 -41.49 0.04
CA LEU A 6 -19.10 -40.28 -0.21
C LEU A 6 -17.60 -40.60 -0.36
N ILE A 7 -17.03 -40.18 -1.49
CA ILE A 7 -15.58 -40.22 -1.71
C ILE A 7 -15.12 -38.76 -1.86
N ALA A 8 -14.36 -38.28 -0.89
CA ALA A 8 -13.80 -36.93 -0.91
C ALA A 8 -12.36 -36.97 -1.46
N MET A 9 -12.18 -36.53 -2.70
CA MET A 9 -10.88 -36.50 -3.38
C MET A 9 -10.76 -35.21 -4.21
N GLN A 10 -9.53 -34.72 -4.35
CA GLN A 10 -9.25 -33.53 -5.16
C GLN A 10 -8.80 -33.92 -6.57
N GLY A 11 -9.63 -33.54 -7.58
CA GLY A 11 -9.30 -33.76 -8.99
C GLY A 11 -8.45 -32.64 -9.63
N PRO A 12 -8.20 -32.69 -10.94
CA PRO A 12 -8.77 -33.62 -11.92
C PRO A 12 -8.14 -35.01 -11.89
N PHE A 13 -8.90 -36.04 -12.20
CA PHE A 13 -8.47 -37.45 -12.21
C PHE A 13 -8.16 -37.92 -13.62
N SER A 14 -7.22 -38.87 -13.74
CA SER A 14 -6.93 -39.53 -15.02
C SER A 14 -8.10 -40.41 -15.47
N GLU A 15 -8.12 -40.77 -16.74
CA GLU A 15 -9.11 -41.70 -17.31
C GLU A 15 -9.07 -43.05 -16.62
N GLU A 16 -7.85 -43.58 -16.35
CA GLU A 16 -7.66 -44.88 -15.70
C GLU A 16 -8.25 -44.92 -14.31
N LEU A 17 -8.07 -43.83 -13.53
CA LEU A 17 -8.64 -43.77 -12.18
C LEU A 17 -10.15 -43.67 -12.23
N ASN A 18 -10.72 -42.85 -13.14
CA ASN A 18 -12.16 -42.79 -13.33
C ASN A 18 -12.76 -44.15 -13.75
N LEU A 19 -12.09 -44.85 -14.67
CA LEU A 19 -12.49 -46.20 -15.10
C LEU A 19 -12.45 -47.23 -13.99
N ALA A 20 -11.38 -47.19 -13.16
CA ALA A 20 -11.22 -48.06 -12.01
C ALA A 20 -12.36 -47.84 -10.98
N MET A 21 -12.70 -46.56 -10.68
CA MET A 21 -13.82 -46.21 -9.79
C MET A 21 -15.17 -46.69 -10.35
N ILE A 22 -15.44 -46.51 -11.63
CA ILE A 22 -16.68 -46.97 -12.28
C ILE A 22 -16.82 -48.49 -12.11
N ARG A 23 -15.77 -49.23 -12.33
CA ARG A 23 -15.78 -50.71 -12.22
C ARG A 23 -15.87 -51.19 -10.78
N GLN A 24 -15.13 -50.58 -9.87
CA GLN A 24 -15.07 -50.94 -8.45
C GLN A 24 -16.40 -50.84 -7.75
N TRP A 25 -17.18 -49.83 -8.09
CA TRP A 25 -18.48 -49.57 -7.45
C TRP A 25 -19.71 -49.89 -8.34
N ASN A 26 -19.52 -50.62 -9.45
CA ASN A 26 -20.58 -50.98 -10.40
C ASN A 26 -21.48 -49.78 -10.75
N ILE A 27 -20.86 -48.67 -11.14
CA ILE A 27 -21.59 -47.44 -11.49
C ILE A 27 -22.33 -47.66 -12.80
N ALA A 28 -23.64 -47.43 -12.80
CA ALA A 28 -24.50 -47.58 -13.97
C ALA A 28 -24.65 -46.28 -14.78
N CYS A 29 -24.46 -45.12 -14.15
CA CYS A 29 -24.58 -43.81 -14.80
C CYS A 29 -23.62 -42.82 -14.16
N LEU A 30 -22.91 -42.08 -15.00
CA LEU A 30 -22.05 -40.96 -14.58
C LEU A 30 -22.83 -39.65 -14.76
N VAL A 31 -22.97 -38.88 -13.68
CA VAL A 31 -23.51 -37.51 -13.72
C VAL A 31 -22.37 -36.53 -13.54
N THR A 32 -22.13 -35.66 -14.49
CA THR A 32 -21.07 -34.64 -14.40
C THR A 32 -21.53 -33.29 -14.98
N LYS A 33 -20.93 -32.21 -14.50
CA LYS A 33 -21.17 -30.87 -15.06
C LYS A 33 -20.16 -30.55 -16.16
N GLU A 34 -20.54 -29.71 -17.10
CA GLU A 34 -19.65 -29.16 -18.12
C GLU A 34 -18.70 -28.15 -17.51
N SER A 35 -17.57 -28.61 -16.96
CA SER A 35 -16.56 -27.79 -16.26
C SER A 35 -15.35 -27.43 -17.12
N GLY A 36 -15.39 -27.73 -18.42
CA GLY A 36 -14.29 -27.51 -19.35
C GLY A 36 -13.06 -28.43 -19.11
N ARG A 37 -12.00 -28.21 -19.88
CA ARG A 37 -10.78 -29.06 -19.83
C ARG A 37 -10.12 -29.10 -18.44
N ALA A 38 -10.11 -27.96 -17.73
CA ALA A 38 -9.54 -27.88 -16.39
C ALA A 38 -10.29 -28.71 -15.33
N GLY A 39 -11.57 -29.06 -15.59
CA GLY A 39 -12.38 -29.85 -14.68
C GLY A 39 -12.32 -31.37 -14.95
N GLY A 40 -11.53 -31.82 -15.90
CA GLY A 40 -11.36 -33.25 -16.23
C GLY A 40 -12.60 -33.92 -16.78
N VAL A 41 -13.48 -33.18 -17.52
CA VAL A 41 -14.70 -33.73 -18.09
C VAL A 41 -14.38 -34.77 -19.17
N ASP A 42 -13.41 -34.50 -20.03
CA ASP A 42 -13.01 -35.38 -21.14
C ASP A 42 -12.58 -36.75 -20.61
N GLN A 43 -11.78 -36.80 -19.55
CA GLN A 43 -11.31 -38.05 -18.93
C GLN A 43 -12.45 -38.84 -18.28
N LYS A 44 -13.44 -38.18 -17.69
CA LYS A 44 -14.63 -38.80 -17.10
C LYS A 44 -15.53 -39.38 -18.14
N VAL A 45 -15.79 -38.64 -19.21
CA VAL A 45 -16.63 -39.08 -20.32
C VAL A 45 -15.97 -40.26 -21.06
N SER A 46 -14.69 -40.19 -21.36
CA SER A 46 -13.94 -41.27 -21.98
C SER A 46 -13.93 -42.57 -21.13
N ALA A 47 -13.72 -42.43 -19.80
CA ALA A 47 -13.82 -43.57 -18.89
C ALA A 47 -15.22 -44.22 -18.88
N ALA A 48 -16.25 -43.42 -18.86
CA ALA A 48 -17.63 -43.90 -18.88
C ALA A 48 -17.99 -44.61 -20.21
N GLN A 49 -17.53 -44.08 -21.34
CA GLN A 49 -17.69 -44.71 -22.66
C GLN A 49 -16.95 -46.09 -22.71
N LYS A 50 -15.72 -46.15 -22.18
CA LYS A 50 -14.96 -47.44 -22.10
C LYS A 50 -15.64 -48.45 -21.16
N ALA A 51 -16.32 -47.97 -20.14
CA ALA A 51 -17.09 -48.83 -19.24
C ALA A 51 -18.47 -49.21 -19.78
N GLY A 52 -18.93 -48.61 -20.87
CA GLY A 52 -20.25 -48.88 -21.47
C GLY A 52 -21.43 -48.34 -20.63
N ILE A 53 -21.21 -47.31 -19.80
CA ILE A 53 -22.26 -46.75 -18.94
C ILE A 53 -22.84 -45.44 -19.51
N ALA A 54 -24.05 -45.09 -19.09
CA ALA A 54 -24.67 -43.84 -19.47
C ALA A 54 -23.98 -42.63 -18.85
N VAL A 55 -23.94 -41.52 -19.59
CA VAL A 55 -23.38 -40.23 -19.11
C VAL A 55 -24.47 -39.18 -19.18
N LEU A 56 -24.78 -38.55 -18.05
CA LEU A 56 -25.60 -37.36 -17.95
C LEU A 56 -24.72 -36.14 -17.77
N LEU A 57 -24.58 -35.33 -18.82
CA LEU A 57 -23.84 -34.09 -18.80
C LEU A 57 -24.76 -32.92 -18.47
N ILE A 58 -24.53 -32.25 -17.34
CA ILE A 58 -25.25 -31.05 -16.97
C ILE A 58 -24.56 -29.87 -17.65
N GLY A 59 -25.16 -29.30 -18.68
CA GLY A 59 -24.64 -28.13 -19.41
C GLY A 59 -24.60 -26.89 -18.51
N ARG A 60 -23.82 -25.91 -18.94
CA ARG A 60 -23.85 -24.60 -18.31
C ARG A 60 -25.19 -23.92 -18.58
N PRO A 61 -25.76 -23.22 -17.59
CA PRO A 61 -26.93 -22.38 -17.89
C PRO A 61 -26.54 -21.41 -19.02
N GLN A 62 -27.45 -21.21 -19.97
CA GLN A 62 -27.25 -20.17 -20.97
C GLN A 62 -27.12 -18.83 -20.23
N GLU A 63 -26.08 -18.04 -20.56
CA GLU A 63 -25.94 -16.70 -20.03
C GLU A 63 -27.20 -15.92 -20.41
N SER A 64 -27.94 -15.43 -19.42
CA SER A 64 -29.07 -14.55 -19.67
C SER A 64 -28.54 -13.24 -20.27
N GLU A 65 -29.31 -12.56 -21.08
CA GLU A 65 -28.99 -11.22 -21.60
C GLU A 65 -28.71 -10.19 -20.51
N GLN A 66 -28.94 -10.54 -19.24
CA GLN A 66 -28.70 -9.74 -18.05
C GLN A 66 -27.41 -10.19 -17.28
N SER A 67 -26.55 -11.01 -17.89
CA SER A 67 -25.27 -11.34 -17.26
C SER A 67 -24.31 -10.17 -17.40
N PHE A 68 -23.68 -9.80 -16.30
CA PHE A 68 -22.69 -8.73 -16.25
C PHE A 68 -21.30 -9.31 -15.94
N PRO A 69 -20.24 -8.80 -16.58
CA PRO A 69 -18.90 -9.08 -16.10
C PRO A 69 -18.75 -8.60 -14.64
N LEU A 70 -17.86 -9.22 -13.88
CA LEU A 70 -17.71 -8.96 -12.44
C LEU A 70 -17.62 -7.46 -12.09
N GLU A 71 -16.91 -6.69 -12.90
CA GLU A 71 -16.77 -5.25 -12.69
C GLU A 71 -18.08 -4.49 -12.95
N GLY A 72 -18.86 -4.91 -13.94
CA GLY A 72 -20.19 -4.36 -14.19
C GLY A 72 -21.18 -4.68 -13.06
N LEU A 73 -21.10 -5.89 -12.47
CA LEU A 73 -21.90 -6.26 -11.31
C LEU A 73 -21.50 -5.43 -10.07
N LYS A 74 -20.20 -5.23 -9.82
CA LYS A 74 -19.71 -4.38 -8.73
C LYS A 74 -20.20 -2.93 -8.88
N ALA A 75 -20.19 -2.39 -10.12
CA ALA A 75 -20.71 -1.07 -10.39
C ALA A 75 -22.20 -0.97 -10.07
N GLN A 76 -23.01 -1.91 -10.55
CA GLN A 76 -24.44 -1.95 -10.27
C GLN A 76 -24.79 -2.11 -8.79
N LEU A 77 -24.05 -2.95 -8.05
CA LEU A 77 -24.24 -3.12 -6.61
C LEU A 77 -23.97 -1.82 -5.86
N ARG A 78 -22.96 -1.06 -6.30
CA ARG A 78 -22.63 0.25 -5.74
C ARG A 78 -23.72 1.27 -6.04
N ASP A 79 -24.09 1.39 -7.30
CA ASP A 79 -24.99 2.46 -7.77
C ASP A 79 -26.45 2.23 -7.34
N ARG A 80 -26.90 0.98 -7.30
CA ARG A 80 -28.31 0.66 -7.04
C ARG A 80 -28.62 0.39 -5.56
N TRP A 81 -27.67 -0.13 -4.79
CA TRP A 81 -27.87 -0.50 -3.38
C TRP A 81 -26.85 0.06 -2.42
N GLY A 82 -25.92 0.91 -2.88
CA GLY A 82 -24.87 1.47 -2.02
C GLY A 82 -23.91 0.40 -1.46
N ILE A 83 -23.97 -0.83 -1.98
CA ILE A 83 -23.09 -1.91 -1.53
C ILE A 83 -21.71 -1.70 -2.16
N CYS A 84 -20.78 -1.21 -1.38
CA CYS A 84 -19.37 -1.18 -1.77
C CYS A 84 -18.78 -2.57 -1.48
N PRO A 85 -18.37 -3.36 -2.50
CA PRO A 85 -17.62 -4.57 -2.23
C PRO A 85 -16.42 -4.21 -1.37
N GLN A 86 -16.30 -4.81 -0.18
CA GLN A 86 -15.09 -4.66 0.60
C GLN A 86 -13.94 -5.15 -0.28
N GLN A 87 -13.04 -4.24 -0.63
CA GLN A 87 -11.78 -4.66 -1.22
C GLN A 87 -11.11 -5.54 -0.16
N GLU A 88 -10.80 -6.77 -0.52
CA GLU A 88 -9.93 -7.58 0.35
C GLU A 88 -8.73 -6.72 0.71
N PRO A 89 -8.43 -6.57 2.00
CA PRO A 89 -7.30 -5.76 2.40
C PRO A 89 -6.07 -6.33 1.68
N LYS A 90 -5.41 -5.51 0.85
CA LYS A 90 -4.14 -5.90 0.24
C LYS A 90 -3.21 -6.24 1.41
N THR A 91 -2.93 -7.50 1.61
CA THR A 91 -2.23 -8.06 2.77
C THR A 91 -0.78 -7.60 2.91
N ASN A 92 -0.27 -6.80 1.94
CA ASN A 92 1.07 -6.24 1.95
C ASN A 92 1.03 -4.72 1.72
N LEU A 93 0.52 -3.97 2.69
CA LEU A 93 0.77 -2.53 2.73
C LEU A 93 2.21 -2.32 3.21
N PRO A 94 3.08 -1.63 2.45
CA PRO A 94 4.50 -1.51 2.78
C PRO A 94 4.76 -0.61 4.00
N TYR A 95 3.81 0.24 4.40
CA TYR A 95 4.00 1.23 5.46
C TYR A 95 2.82 1.29 6.41
N PHE A 96 3.16 1.33 7.71
CA PHE A 96 2.22 1.62 8.77
C PHE A 96 2.29 3.12 9.12
N PRO A 97 1.18 3.87 9.10
CA PRO A 97 1.18 5.28 9.48
C PRO A 97 1.40 5.41 11.00
N LEU A 98 2.36 6.24 11.38
CA LEU A 98 2.66 6.56 12.76
C LEU A 98 2.65 8.08 12.94
N PHE A 99 1.96 8.56 13.96
CA PHE A 99 1.97 9.97 14.37
C PHE A 99 2.90 10.13 15.58
N VAL A 100 3.86 11.02 15.47
CA VAL A 100 4.87 11.28 16.50
C VAL A 100 4.66 12.67 17.08
N PRO A 101 4.55 12.85 18.40
CA PRO A 101 4.50 14.16 19.01
C PRO A 101 5.86 14.84 18.86
N LEU A 102 5.89 15.98 18.16
CA LEU A 102 7.12 16.75 17.94
C LEU A 102 7.25 17.96 18.85
N ALA A 103 6.21 18.34 19.58
CA ALA A 103 6.26 19.46 20.50
C ALA A 103 7.37 19.27 21.55
N GLY A 104 8.28 20.25 21.65
CA GLY A 104 9.43 20.20 22.53
C GLY A 104 10.59 19.29 22.08
N LYS A 105 10.47 18.64 20.93
CA LYS A 105 11.52 17.81 20.33
C LYS A 105 12.49 18.64 19.52
N ARG A 106 13.72 18.17 19.40
CA ARG A 106 14.79 18.78 18.58
C ARG A 106 14.92 18.04 17.26
N VAL A 107 14.62 18.74 16.16
CA VAL A 107 14.76 18.23 14.80
C VAL A 107 15.99 18.86 14.16
N GLN A 108 16.98 18.06 13.80
CA GLN A 108 18.17 18.52 13.10
C GLN A 108 18.07 18.26 11.60
N VAL A 109 18.43 19.27 10.80
CA VAL A 109 18.44 19.20 9.34
C VAL A 109 19.83 19.51 8.84
N PHE A 110 20.47 18.54 8.24
CA PHE A 110 21.76 18.71 7.58
C PHE A 110 21.56 18.99 6.10
N GLY A 111 21.94 20.23 5.68
CA GLY A 111 21.62 20.78 4.37
C GLY A 111 20.39 21.68 4.39
N ALA A 112 20.38 22.69 3.52
CA ALA A 112 19.33 23.70 3.47
C ALA A 112 18.92 24.08 2.02
N GLY A 113 19.03 23.16 1.08
CA GLY A 113 18.57 23.33 -0.28
C GLY A 113 17.03 23.20 -0.40
N LYS A 114 16.50 23.26 -1.61
CA LYS A 114 15.04 23.26 -1.92
C LYS A 114 14.25 22.10 -1.25
N ILE A 115 14.84 20.91 -1.16
CA ILE A 115 14.19 19.74 -0.55
C ILE A 115 14.10 19.95 0.97
N ALA A 116 15.23 20.34 1.61
CA ALA A 116 15.29 20.65 3.03
C ALA A 116 14.30 21.78 3.39
N ALA A 117 14.28 22.85 2.62
CA ALA A 117 13.41 24.00 2.83
C ALA A 117 11.92 23.61 2.85
N ARG A 118 11.48 22.75 1.92
CA ARG A 118 10.09 22.25 1.92
C ARG A 118 9.77 21.45 3.18
N ARG A 119 10.70 20.62 3.67
CA ARG A 119 10.50 19.80 4.87
C ARG A 119 10.54 20.63 6.14
N ILE A 120 11.48 21.58 6.24
CA ILE A 120 11.54 22.52 7.35
C ILE A 120 10.22 23.28 7.49
N ARG A 121 9.68 23.85 6.41
CA ARG A 121 8.38 24.54 6.46
C ARG A 121 7.23 23.64 6.92
N SER A 122 7.24 22.37 6.52
CA SER A 122 6.26 21.41 7.03
C SER A 122 6.37 21.19 8.53
N LEU A 123 7.58 21.27 9.11
CA LEU A 123 7.84 21.02 10.52
C LEU A 123 7.55 22.25 11.41
N LEU A 124 7.63 23.47 10.86
CA LEU A 124 7.43 24.71 11.63
C LEU A 124 6.09 24.79 12.38
N GLY A 125 5.06 24.07 11.90
CA GLY A 125 3.73 24.02 12.53
C GLY A 125 3.59 23.04 13.69
N PHE A 126 4.63 22.24 14.02
CA PHE A 126 4.50 21.14 15.00
C PHE A 126 5.16 21.42 16.37
N GLY A 127 5.60 22.65 16.64
CA GLY A 127 6.13 23.05 17.94
C GLY A 127 7.48 22.40 18.31
N CYS A 128 8.23 21.90 17.33
CA CYS A 128 9.58 21.41 17.52
C CYS A 128 10.63 22.54 17.39
N THR A 129 11.77 22.37 18.03
CA THR A 129 12.96 23.20 17.77
C THR A 129 13.66 22.67 16.53
N ILE A 130 13.83 23.52 15.52
CA ILE A 130 14.49 23.14 14.27
C ILE A 130 15.91 23.74 14.25
N GLU A 131 16.91 22.87 14.14
CA GLU A 131 18.31 23.24 13.95
C GLU A 131 18.75 22.86 12.54
N VAL A 132 19.21 23.84 11.78
CA VAL A 132 19.68 23.66 10.40
C VAL A 132 21.20 23.82 10.37
N ILE A 133 21.91 22.81 9.93
CA ILE A 133 23.36 22.83 9.77
C ILE A 133 23.67 22.79 8.26
N ALA A 134 24.08 23.93 7.71
CA ALA A 134 24.37 24.05 6.29
C ALA A 134 25.28 25.26 6.02
N PRO A 135 26.22 25.18 5.05
CA PRO A 135 27.06 26.31 4.68
C PRO A 135 26.28 27.48 4.08
N GLN A 136 25.20 27.16 3.35
CA GLN A 136 24.30 28.11 2.68
C GLN A 136 22.85 27.76 3.00
N LEU A 137 22.01 28.77 3.03
CA LEU A 137 20.58 28.68 3.27
C LEU A 137 19.83 29.02 1.98
N ASP A 138 18.81 28.22 1.66
CA ASP A 138 17.85 28.56 0.57
C ASP A 138 17.16 29.88 0.92
N GLU A 139 17.07 30.81 -0.06
CA GLU A 139 16.50 32.15 0.12
C GLU A 139 15.10 32.11 0.79
N SER A 140 14.35 31.09 0.48
CA SER A 140 13.01 30.90 1.02
C SER A 140 12.95 30.59 2.53
N LEU A 141 14.08 30.29 3.17
CA LEU A 141 14.20 30.07 4.61
C LEU A 141 14.78 31.26 5.38
N GLU A 142 15.32 32.27 4.67
CA GLU A 142 15.98 33.41 5.33
C GLU A 142 15.04 34.14 6.31
N GLN A 143 13.78 34.32 5.91
CA GLN A 143 12.81 34.98 6.76
C GLN A 143 12.52 34.15 8.03
N ASP A 144 12.42 32.81 7.91
CA ASP A 144 12.20 31.91 9.03
C ASP A 144 13.38 31.96 10.01
N ALA A 145 14.60 31.99 9.49
CA ALA A 145 15.80 32.14 10.31
C ALA A 145 15.87 33.50 11.04
N ARG A 146 15.61 34.62 10.31
CA ARG A 146 15.59 35.98 10.91
C ARG A 146 14.52 36.15 11.98
N GLN A 147 13.39 35.46 11.86
CA GLN A 147 12.29 35.47 12.83
C GLN A 147 12.53 34.51 14.02
N GLY A 148 13.67 33.83 14.06
CA GLY A 148 13.96 32.89 15.14
C GLY A 148 13.10 31.62 15.16
N ARG A 149 12.42 31.31 14.04
CA ARG A 149 11.59 30.10 13.92
C ARG A 149 12.43 28.82 13.77
N MET A 150 13.70 28.98 13.46
CA MET A 150 14.70 27.92 13.41
C MET A 150 16.07 28.48 13.78
N VAL A 151 16.98 27.63 14.21
CA VAL A 151 18.39 27.98 14.49
C VAL A 151 19.20 27.53 13.28
N TRP A 152 19.97 28.47 12.66
CA TRP A 152 20.84 28.13 11.55
C TRP A 152 22.31 28.22 11.97
N HIS A 153 23.02 27.10 11.80
CA HIS A 153 24.45 26.99 11.98
C HIS A 153 25.14 27.05 10.62
N GLN A 154 25.74 28.15 10.26
CA GLN A 154 26.37 28.37 8.95
C GLN A 154 27.71 27.62 8.85
N ARG A 155 27.64 26.32 8.75
CA ARG A 155 28.79 25.43 8.59
C ARG A 155 28.36 24.08 7.96
N PRO A 156 29.32 23.32 7.39
CA PRO A 156 29.04 21.95 7.00
C PRO A 156 28.83 21.05 8.22
N TRP A 157 28.20 19.88 7.97
CA TRP A 157 28.13 18.79 8.93
C TRP A 157 29.53 18.28 9.30
N ARG A 158 29.67 17.79 10.52
CA ARG A 158 30.86 17.12 11.03
C ARG A 158 30.48 15.86 11.78
N PRO A 159 31.34 14.81 11.77
CA PRO A 159 31.12 13.62 12.60
C PRO A 159 30.90 14.01 14.07
N GLY A 160 29.90 13.46 14.70
CA GLY A 160 29.48 13.76 16.04
C GLY A 160 28.31 14.72 16.18
N ASP A 161 27.92 15.42 15.11
CA ASP A 161 26.86 16.44 15.14
C ASP A 161 25.42 15.91 15.32
N CYS A 162 25.17 14.62 15.11
CA CYS A 162 23.82 14.06 15.22
C CYS A 162 23.41 13.89 16.69
N GLU A 163 22.58 14.79 17.22
CA GLU A 163 22.10 14.82 18.60
C GLU A 163 20.60 15.11 18.73
N GLY A 164 19.91 15.32 17.61
CA GLY A 164 18.47 15.59 17.61
C GLY A 164 17.64 14.37 17.96
N ASP A 165 16.36 14.57 18.30
CA ASP A 165 15.38 13.50 18.43
C ASP A 165 15.00 12.92 17.06
N LEU A 166 15.11 13.74 16.00
CA LEU A 166 14.83 13.40 14.62
C LEU A 166 15.87 14.10 13.72
N VAL A 167 16.36 13.39 12.71
CA VAL A 167 17.39 13.90 11.80
C VAL A 167 16.98 13.80 10.34
N LEU A 168 17.22 14.87 9.58
CA LEU A 168 17.08 14.90 8.13
C LEU A 168 18.45 15.09 7.48
N ALA A 169 18.89 14.10 6.69
CA ALA A 169 20.07 14.19 5.85
C ALA A 169 19.67 14.66 4.46
N ALA A 170 19.89 15.94 4.16
CA ALA A 170 19.42 16.64 2.98
C ALA A 170 20.51 17.51 2.33
N THR A 171 21.77 17.10 2.46
CA THR A 171 22.90 17.75 1.76
C THR A 171 22.91 17.34 0.28
N ASP A 172 23.66 18.02 -0.53
CA ASP A 172 23.95 17.70 -1.94
C ASP A 172 25.00 16.60 -2.11
N ASP A 173 25.66 16.19 -1.02
CA ASP A 173 26.66 15.12 -1.00
C ASP A 173 26.06 13.81 -0.48
N HIS A 174 25.91 12.84 -1.38
CA HIS A 174 25.40 11.50 -1.06
C HIS A 174 26.26 10.74 -0.04
N ALA A 175 27.58 10.96 -0.02
CA ALA A 175 28.48 10.30 0.92
C ALA A 175 28.30 10.86 2.33
N VAL A 176 28.16 12.17 2.46
CA VAL A 176 27.83 12.87 3.71
C VAL A 176 26.47 12.42 4.24
N ASN A 177 25.44 12.37 3.40
CA ASN A 177 24.11 11.91 3.80
C ASN A 177 24.15 10.46 4.35
N ARG A 178 24.95 9.59 3.74
CA ARG A 178 25.15 8.22 4.23
C ARG A 178 25.82 8.18 5.59
N GLN A 179 26.85 9.01 5.81
CA GLN A 179 27.55 9.09 7.08
C GLN A 179 26.63 9.60 8.20
N ILE A 180 25.81 10.62 7.93
CA ILE A 180 24.79 11.14 8.85
C ILE A 180 23.85 10.02 9.30
N VAL A 181 23.29 9.26 8.35
CA VAL A 181 22.38 8.16 8.66
C VAL A 181 23.07 7.05 9.46
N GLN A 182 24.32 6.71 9.12
CA GLN A 182 25.10 5.74 9.89
C GLN A 182 25.32 6.18 11.34
N GLU A 183 25.65 7.45 11.55
CA GLU A 183 25.79 8.02 12.89
C GLU A 183 24.47 7.98 13.66
N CYS A 184 23.37 8.37 13.01
CA CYS A 184 22.04 8.30 13.61
C CYS A 184 21.67 6.87 14.05
N ARG A 185 21.91 5.86 13.21
CA ARG A 185 21.69 4.45 13.55
C ARG A 185 22.50 3.98 14.75
N GLN A 186 23.76 4.40 14.86
CA GLN A 186 24.61 4.07 16.02
C GLN A 186 24.07 4.68 17.32
N LYS A 187 23.46 5.86 17.23
CA LYS A 187 22.90 6.60 18.37
C LYS A 187 21.41 6.28 18.63
N GLY A 188 20.77 5.45 17.82
CA GLY A 188 19.34 5.15 17.93
C GLY A 188 18.42 6.32 17.57
N ILE A 189 18.89 7.27 16.75
CA ILE A 189 18.15 8.45 16.30
C ILE A 189 17.43 8.11 15.00
N LEU A 190 16.12 8.39 14.92
CA LEU A 190 15.37 8.24 13.69
C LEU A 190 15.83 9.23 12.62
N SER A 191 16.13 8.73 11.43
CA SER A 191 16.67 9.53 10.36
C SER A 191 15.91 9.37 9.04
N ASN A 192 15.88 10.45 8.25
CA ASN A 192 15.38 10.44 6.89
C ASN A 192 16.46 10.92 5.94
N ARG A 193 16.87 10.07 5.04
CA ARG A 193 17.81 10.38 3.97
C ARG A 193 17.06 10.85 2.72
N CYS A 194 17.25 12.12 2.34
CA CYS A 194 16.44 12.76 1.28
C CYS A 194 16.73 12.26 -0.12
N ASP A 195 17.87 11.65 -0.36
CA ASP A 195 18.36 11.16 -1.64
C ASP A 195 18.34 9.64 -1.79
N CYS A 196 17.98 8.90 -0.73
CA CYS A 196 17.91 7.44 -0.75
C CYS A 196 16.79 6.95 0.16
N ARG A 197 15.77 6.36 -0.44
CA ARG A 197 14.57 5.92 0.26
C ARG A 197 14.82 4.71 1.17
N GLU A 198 15.65 3.81 0.72
CA GLU A 198 15.97 2.54 1.39
C GLU A 198 16.71 2.76 2.72
N ASP A 199 17.35 3.94 2.87
CA ASP A 199 18.07 4.32 4.07
C ASP A 199 17.22 5.16 5.05
N CYS A 200 15.92 5.29 4.82
CA CYS A 200 15.04 6.08 5.68
C CYS A 200 14.35 5.24 6.75
N ASP A 201 14.40 5.69 8.02
CA ASP A 201 13.64 5.10 9.12
C ASP A 201 12.17 5.57 9.10
N PHE A 202 11.87 6.70 8.48
CA PHE A 202 10.53 7.24 8.31
C PHE A 202 10.41 8.04 7.01
N TYR A 203 9.17 8.25 6.54
CA TYR A 203 8.89 8.99 5.31
C TYR A 203 8.10 10.27 5.60
N PHE A 204 8.41 11.34 4.84
CA PHE A 204 7.62 12.56 4.88
C PHE A 204 6.34 12.40 4.06
N PRO A 205 5.15 12.45 4.69
CA PRO A 205 3.89 12.39 3.99
C PRO A 205 3.56 13.73 3.31
N ALA A 206 2.64 13.71 2.35
CA ALA A 206 1.93 14.93 2.00
C ALA A 206 0.94 15.25 3.13
N LEU A 207 1.07 16.43 3.73
CA LEU A 207 0.27 16.84 4.88
C LEU A 207 -0.98 17.60 4.43
N VAL A 208 -2.10 17.27 5.04
CA VAL A 208 -3.33 18.07 5.03
C VAL A 208 -3.70 18.35 6.46
N GLN A 209 -3.86 19.64 6.80
CA GLN A 209 -4.25 20.11 8.14
C GLN A 209 -5.49 20.97 8.02
N ALA A 210 -6.52 20.64 8.76
CA ALA A 210 -7.76 21.38 8.83
C ALA A 210 -8.54 21.01 10.09
N GLU A 211 -9.22 21.97 10.73
CA GLU A 211 -10.12 21.75 11.88
C GLU A 211 -9.53 20.90 13.02
N GLY A 212 -8.24 21.06 13.32
CA GLY A 212 -7.57 20.27 14.35
C GLY A 212 -7.19 18.83 13.89
N LEU A 213 -7.48 18.47 12.64
CA LEU A 213 -7.09 17.19 12.06
C LEU A 213 -5.74 17.31 11.37
N THR A 214 -4.91 16.30 11.51
CA THR A 214 -3.68 16.11 10.73
C THR A 214 -3.79 14.83 9.93
N ILE A 215 -3.72 14.92 8.59
CA ILE A 215 -3.79 13.79 7.68
C ILE A 215 -2.45 13.66 6.97
N GLY A 216 -1.82 12.49 7.06
CA GLY A 216 -0.61 12.15 6.35
C GLY A 216 -0.89 11.19 5.20
N LEU A 217 -0.50 11.55 3.98
CA LEU A 217 -0.67 10.74 2.78
C LEU A 217 0.69 10.28 2.27
N CYS A 218 0.86 8.97 2.14
CA CYS A 218 2.04 8.35 1.56
C CYS A 218 1.61 7.27 0.56
N SER A 219 2.34 7.15 -0.55
CA SER A 219 2.22 6.02 -1.47
C SER A 219 3.33 5.00 -1.20
N ASN A 220 3.25 3.86 -1.88
CA ASN A 220 4.34 2.87 -1.92
C ASN A 220 5.64 3.40 -2.60
N GLY A 221 5.66 4.66 -3.02
CA GLY A 221 6.81 5.34 -3.63
C GLY A 221 6.83 5.38 -5.14
N GLU A 222 5.86 4.78 -5.79
CA GLU A 222 5.80 4.70 -7.25
C GLU A 222 5.08 5.89 -7.89
N ASP A 223 4.20 6.58 -7.14
CA ASP A 223 3.34 7.61 -7.74
C ASP A 223 3.19 8.85 -6.82
N HIS A 224 4.15 9.75 -6.92
CA HIS A 224 4.10 11.05 -6.22
C HIS A 224 2.97 11.96 -6.74
N HIS A 225 2.59 11.84 -8.02
CA HIS A 225 1.52 12.64 -8.60
C HIS A 225 0.17 12.28 -7.98
N LYS A 226 -0.10 10.98 -7.81
CA LYS A 226 -1.32 10.49 -7.15
C LYS A 226 -1.46 11.02 -5.72
N VAL A 227 -0.37 11.02 -4.95
CA VAL A 227 -0.36 11.58 -3.58
C VAL A 227 -0.66 13.07 -3.59
N LYS A 228 -0.08 13.83 -4.53
CA LYS A 228 -0.32 15.27 -4.69
C LYS A 228 -1.78 15.56 -5.03
N CYS A 229 -2.35 14.83 -5.99
CA CYS A 229 -3.76 14.96 -6.38
C CYS A 229 -4.71 14.61 -5.22
N ALA A 230 -4.45 13.53 -4.50
CA ALA A 230 -5.25 13.14 -3.34
C ALA A 230 -5.20 14.18 -2.22
N ALA A 231 -4.03 14.74 -1.93
CA ALA A 231 -3.88 15.81 -0.95
C ALA A 231 -4.60 17.09 -1.35
N ALA A 232 -4.58 17.48 -2.63
CA ALA A 232 -5.32 18.62 -3.15
C ALA A 232 -6.82 18.43 -3.02
N TRP A 233 -7.32 17.28 -3.45
CA TRP A 233 -8.73 16.92 -3.34
C TRP A 233 -9.22 16.94 -1.87
N LEU A 234 -8.45 16.39 -0.93
CA LEU A 234 -8.80 16.41 0.49
C LEU A 234 -8.90 17.84 1.03
N ARG A 235 -7.97 18.73 0.68
CA ARG A 235 -8.03 20.14 1.10
C ARG A 235 -9.29 20.81 0.59
N GLU A 236 -9.64 20.60 -0.69
CA GLU A 236 -10.86 21.16 -1.29
C GLU A 236 -12.13 20.61 -0.64
N ALA A 237 -12.18 19.30 -0.39
CA ALA A 237 -13.33 18.64 0.23
C ALA A 237 -13.59 19.17 1.65
N ILE A 238 -12.53 19.36 2.45
CA ILE A 238 -12.65 19.92 3.80
C ILE A 238 -13.08 21.38 3.74
N ALA A 239 -12.44 22.21 2.91
CA ALA A 239 -12.79 23.62 2.76
C ALA A 239 -14.23 23.85 2.23
N GLN A 240 -14.79 22.91 1.48
CA GLN A 240 -16.20 22.97 1.06
C GLN A 240 -17.17 22.63 2.18
N ARG A 241 -16.76 21.81 3.12
CA ARG A 241 -17.57 21.49 4.31
C ARG A 241 -17.65 22.68 5.25
N GLU A 242 -16.52 23.35 5.54
CA GLU A 242 -16.45 24.57 6.36
C GLU A 242 -17.36 25.71 5.86
N LYS A 243 -17.67 25.76 4.55
CA LYS A 243 -18.56 26.76 3.97
C LYS A 243 -20.05 26.43 4.08
N LYS A 244 -20.38 25.20 4.51
CA LYS A 244 -21.77 24.73 4.61
C LYS A 244 -22.28 24.64 6.05
N GLU A 245 -21.40 24.72 7.02
CA GLU A 245 -21.68 24.91 8.45
C GLU A 245 -21.65 26.39 8.82
#